data_346ee87205ec4d110cbe4730fa4665c9
#
_entry.id   346ee87205ec4d110cbe4730fa4665c9
#
_cell.length_a   1.000
_cell.length_b   1.000
_cell.length_c   1.000
_cell.angle_alpha   90.00
_cell.angle_beta   90.00
_cell.angle_gamma   90.00
#
_symmetry.space_group_name_H-M   'P 1'
#
loop_
_entity.id
_entity.type
_entity.pdbx_description
1 polymer ?
#
loop_
_entity_poly.entity_id
_entity_poly.type
_entity_poly.pdbx_seq_one_letter_code
_entity_poly.pdbx_strand_id
1 'polypeptide(L)'
;NYNLNANNQTIDDFKKKTNVDVTVCWKKTRMVTSVIDKDGKRVTGTALSDSVYDKVMQDGKYFSDNVDIEGTEYYGYYEALKNADGSSQAIIFTGMPSSDVKAIYKKRLVNTTVFMIIITLMACALLAVVITFIVKAITKVIGHLDEVADGKMDFKISEKLLQRSDEI
;
A
#
# COMPACT_ATOMS: atom_id res chain seq x y z
N ASN A 1 -18.89 30.88 -17.56
CA ASN A 1 -18.35 29.87 -18.51
C ASN A 1 -16.85 29.71 -18.22
N TYR A 2 -16.50 28.56 -17.62
CA TYR A 2 -15.10 28.22 -17.37
C TYR A 2 -14.53 27.56 -18.64
N ASN A 3 -13.50 28.16 -19.22
CA ASN A 3 -12.87 27.60 -20.43
C ASN A 3 -11.73 26.64 -20.00
N LEU A 4 -12.00 25.36 -20.00
CA LEU A 4 -11.03 24.32 -19.67
C LEU A 4 -9.81 24.32 -20.60
N ASN A 5 -9.98 24.66 -21.86
CA ASN A 5 -8.89 24.64 -22.85
C ASN A 5 -7.83 25.74 -22.61
N ALA A 6 -8.18 26.79 -21.88
CA ALA A 6 -7.27 27.91 -21.61
C ALA A 6 -6.54 27.79 -20.28
N ASN A 7 -6.92 26.85 -19.42
CA ASN A 7 -6.39 26.79 -18.06
C ASN A 7 -6.08 25.37 -17.59
N ASN A 8 -4.85 24.95 -17.83
CA ASN A 8 -4.36 23.67 -17.36
C ASN A 8 -4.02 23.67 -15.85
N GLN A 9 -4.04 24.84 -15.21
CA GLN A 9 -3.58 24.99 -13.82
C GLN A 9 -4.35 24.08 -12.85
N THR A 10 -5.66 23.96 -13.01
CA THR A 10 -6.49 23.14 -12.12
C THR A 10 -6.10 21.66 -12.17
N ILE A 11 -5.87 21.11 -13.37
CA ILE A 11 -5.46 19.70 -13.52
C ILE A 11 -4.01 19.48 -13.08
N ASP A 12 -3.14 20.48 -13.23
CA ASP A 12 -1.76 20.43 -12.76
C ASP A 12 -1.68 20.48 -11.24
N ASP A 13 -2.48 21.32 -10.60
CA ASP A 13 -2.58 21.39 -9.16
C ASP A 13 -3.17 20.09 -8.57
N PHE A 14 -4.13 19.49 -9.26
CA PHE A 14 -4.64 18.18 -8.90
C PHE A 14 -3.54 17.11 -8.99
N LYS A 15 -2.82 17.06 -10.11
CA LYS A 15 -1.69 16.13 -10.31
C LYS A 15 -0.62 16.30 -9.22
N LYS A 16 -0.24 17.54 -8.90
CA LYS A 16 0.75 17.82 -7.84
C LYS A 16 0.33 17.29 -6.47
N LYS A 17 -0.96 17.37 -6.14
CA LYS A 17 -1.50 16.94 -4.85
C LYS A 17 -1.72 15.44 -4.75
N THR A 18 -2.10 14.79 -5.84
CA THR A 18 -2.57 13.40 -5.84
C THR A 18 -1.63 12.42 -6.55
N ASN A 19 -0.69 12.93 -7.35
CA ASN A 19 0.13 12.16 -8.29
C ASN A 19 -0.71 11.39 -9.34
N VAL A 20 -1.93 11.85 -9.61
CA VAL A 20 -2.83 11.28 -10.61
C VAL A 20 -2.95 12.21 -11.79
N ASP A 21 -2.74 11.68 -12.98
CA ASP A 21 -2.98 12.40 -14.22
C ASP A 21 -4.46 12.50 -14.53
N VAL A 22 -4.87 13.63 -15.11
CA VAL A 22 -6.24 13.90 -15.55
C VAL A 22 -6.24 14.33 -16.99
N THR A 23 -7.17 13.78 -17.75
CA THR A 23 -7.42 14.20 -19.15
C THR A 23 -8.92 14.36 -19.37
N VAL A 24 -9.31 15.42 -20.04
CA VAL A 24 -10.67 15.61 -20.53
C VAL A 24 -10.64 15.49 -22.06
N CYS A 25 -11.43 14.56 -22.57
CA CYS A 25 -11.58 14.31 -23.99
C CYS A 25 -12.93 14.83 -24.48
N TRP A 26 -12.95 15.40 -25.67
CA TRP A 26 -14.14 15.66 -26.43
C TRP A 26 -14.24 14.65 -27.57
N LYS A 27 -15.27 13.81 -27.53
CA LYS A 27 -15.32 12.58 -28.36
C LYS A 27 -14.05 11.77 -28.11
N LYS A 28 -13.26 11.46 -29.13
CA LYS A 28 -12.01 10.72 -29.06
C LYS A 28 -10.77 11.59 -28.77
N THR A 29 -10.87 12.93 -28.91
CA THR A 29 -9.71 13.83 -28.87
C THR A 29 -9.44 14.34 -27.46
N ARG A 30 -8.19 14.23 -26.99
CA ARG A 30 -7.72 14.81 -25.72
C ARG A 30 -7.64 16.32 -25.84
N MET A 31 -8.52 17.04 -25.14
CA MET A 31 -8.58 18.50 -25.20
C MET A 31 -7.71 19.15 -24.13
N VAL A 32 -7.79 18.65 -22.92
CA VAL A 32 -7.02 19.14 -21.76
C VAL A 32 -6.41 17.92 -21.06
N THR A 33 -5.12 17.97 -20.76
CA THR A 33 -4.43 16.84 -20.14
C THR A 33 -3.25 17.29 -19.29
N SER A 34 -3.03 16.63 -18.15
CA SER A 34 -1.81 16.74 -17.37
C SER A 34 -0.74 15.73 -17.79
N VAL A 35 -1.10 14.76 -18.65
CA VAL A 35 -0.15 13.79 -19.20
C VAL A 35 0.83 14.49 -20.11
N ILE A 36 2.10 14.21 -19.92
CA ILE A 36 3.21 14.66 -20.76
C ILE A 36 3.87 13.46 -21.42
N ASP A 37 4.30 13.62 -22.65
CA ASP A 37 5.10 12.61 -23.36
C ASP A 37 6.58 12.61 -22.91
N LYS A 38 7.39 11.79 -23.55
CA LYS A 38 8.83 11.66 -23.27
C LYS A 38 9.62 12.92 -23.58
N ASP A 39 9.08 13.78 -24.43
CA ASP A 39 9.69 15.05 -24.83
C ASP A 39 9.24 16.22 -23.92
N GLY A 40 8.43 15.95 -22.90
CA GLY A 40 7.91 16.95 -21.97
C GLY A 40 6.73 17.76 -22.52
N LYS A 41 6.12 17.35 -23.65
CA LYS A 41 4.95 17.98 -24.22
C LYS A 41 3.67 17.34 -23.74
N ARG A 42 2.62 18.14 -23.56
CA ARG A 42 1.30 17.59 -23.25
C ARG A 42 0.74 16.84 -24.44
N VAL A 43 0.12 15.70 -24.18
CA VAL A 43 -0.48 14.84 -25.19
C VAL A 43 -1.85 15.37 -25.68
N THR A 44 -2.01 16.70 -25.70
CA THR A 44 -3.21 17.39 -26.20
C THR A 44 -3.34 17.17 -27.69
N GLY A 45 -4.57 16.96 -28.15
CA GLY A 45 -4.87 16.75 -29.59
C GLY A 45 -4.71 15.30 -30.06
N THR A 46 -4.14 14.41 -29.22
CA THR A 46 -4.06 12.97 -29.54
C THR A 46 -5.41 12.30 -29.31
N ALA A 47 -5.62 11.14 -29.91
CA ALA A 47 -6.89 10.42 -29.86
C ALA A 47 -6.84 9.26 -28.85
N LEU A 48 -7.97 8.94 -28.26
CA LEU A 48 -8.21 7.65 -27.59
C LEU A 48 -8.24 6.55 -28.65
N SER A 49 -7.82 5.34 -28.28
CA SER A 49 -8.03 4.17 -29.13
C SER A 49 -9.51 3.89 -29.30
N ASP A 50 -9.89 3.33 -30.46
CA ASP A 50 -11.29 3.00 -30.74
C ASP A 50 -11.86 2.05 -29.70
N SER A 51 -11.08 1.04 -29.32
CA SER A 51 -11.52 0.05 -28.32
C SER A 51 -11.81 0.64 -26.94
N VAL A 52 -11.03 1.63 -26.48
CA VAL A 52 -11.29 2.34 -25.22
C VAL A 52 -12.52 3.22 -25.33
N TYR A 53 -12.61 3.99 -26.42
CA TYR A 53 -13.76 4.87 -26.66
C TYR A 53 -15.07 4.10 -26.69
N ASP A 54 -15.13 3.00 -27.46
CA ASP A 54 -16.34 2.21 -27.62
C ASP A 54 -16.79 1.58 -26.30
N LYS A 55 -15.86 1.04 -25.49
CA LYS A 55 -16.15 0.51 -24.16
C LYS A 55 -16.70 1.59 -23.21
N VAL A 56 -16.07 2.76 -23.19
CA VAL A 56 -16.53 3.87 -22.33
C VAL A 56 -17.91 4.36 -22.75
N MET A 57 -18.16 4.46 -24.04
CA MET A 57 -19.47 4.92 -24.53
C MET A 57 -20.57 3.88 -24.34
N GLN A 58 -20.26 2.59 -24.38
CA GLN A 58 -21.20 1.50 -24.16
C GLN A 58 -21.53 1.31 -22.67
N ASP A 59 -20.50 1.27 -21.81
CA ASP A 59 -20.62 0.90 -20.40
C ASP A 59 -20.70 2.12 -19.46
N GLY A 60 -20.48 3.33 -20.00
CA GLY A 60 -20.40 4.58 -19.24
C GLY A 60 -19.07 4.77 -18.50
N LYS A 61 -18.34 3.70 -18.24
CA LYS A 61 -17.05 3.69 -17.54
C LYS A 61 -16.18 2.53 -17.99
N TYR A 62 -14.86 2.69 -17.91
CA TYR A 62 -13.91 1.66 -18.25
C TYR A 62 -12.64 1.80 -17.40
N PHE A 63 -12.18 0.71 -16.81
CA PHE A 63 -10.90 0.61 -16.12
C PHE A 63 -9.96 -0.30 -16.91
N SER A 64 -8.69 0.09 -16.99
CA SER A 64 -7.63 -0.75 -17.53
C SER A 64 -6.35 -0.59 -16.72
N ASP A 65 -5.68 -1.69 -16.49
CA ASP A 65 -4.37 -1.76 -15.84
C ASP A 65 -3.19 -1.61 -16.81
N ASN A 66 -3.49 -1.49 -18.11
CA ASN A 66 -2.50 -1.38 -19.17
C ASN A 66 -3.00 -0.46 -20.31
N VAL A 67 -3.02 0.83 -20.04
CA VAL A 67 -3.32 1.85 -21.05
C VAL A 67 -2.01 2.44 -21.54
N ASP A 68 -1.70 2.27 -22.82
CA ASP A 68 -0.57 2.98 -23.42
C ASP A 68 -0.99 4.40 -23.82
N ILE A 69 -0.26 5.38 -23.31
CA ILE A 69 -0.38 6.79 -23.72
C ILE A 69 1.00 7.28 -24.15
N GLU A 70 1.20 7.41 -25.45
CA GLU A 70 2.46 7.86 -26.06
C GLU A 70 3.69 7.09 -25.53
N GLY A 71 3.56 5.76 -25.43
CA GLY A 71 4.61 4.86 -25.00
C GLY A 71 4.86 4.82 -23.50
N THR A 72 3.94 5.33 -22.70
CA THR A 72 3.92 5.19 -21.24
C THR A 72 2.69 4.42 -20.81
N GLU A 73 2.90 3.33 -20.08
CA GLU A 73 1.81 2.51 -19.53
C GLU A 73 1.18 3.17 -18.30
N TYR A 74 -0.16 3.17 -18.25
CA TYR A 74 -0.97 3.71 -17.16
C TYR A 74 -1.95 2.69 -16.61
N TYR A 75 -2.15 2.72 -15.31
CA TYR A 75 -3.40 2.31 -14.68
C TYR A 75 -4.40 3.44 -14.89
N GLY A 76 -5.45 3.19 -15.67
CA GLY A 76 -6.36 4.23 -16.12
C GLY A 76 -7.82 3.91 -15.87
N TYR A 77 -8.57 4.93 -15.48
CA TYR A 77 -10.01 4.91 -15.37
C TYR A 77 -10.61 5.98 -16.27
N TYR A 78 -11.60 5.59 -17.06
CA TYR A 78 -12.35 6.45 -17.97
C TYR A 78 -13.81 6.48 -17.57
N GLU A 79 -14.43 7.64 -17.65
CA GLU A 79 -15.84 7.83 -17.41
C GLU A 79 -16.44 8.79 -18.41
N ALA A 80 -17.59 8.39 -18.98
CA ALA A 80 -18.35 9.22 -19.91
C ALA A 80 -19.13 10.27 -19.13
N LEU A 81 -18.91 11.56 -19.43
CA LEU A 81 -19.64 12.67 -18.83
C LEU A 81 -20.99 12.82 -19.53
N LYS A 82 -22.07 12.65 -18.78
CA LYS A 82 -23.44 12.75 -19.30
C LYS A 82 -23.94 14.19 -19.27
N ASN A 83 -24.55 14.60 -20.38
CA ASN A 83 -25.29 15.83 -20.48
C ASN A 83 -26.66 15.67 -19.76
N ALA A 84 -27.40 16.77 -19.63
CA ALA A 84 -28.73 16.78 -19.02
C ALA A 84 -29.75 15.92 -19.80
N ASP A 85 -29.56 15.73 -21.10
CA ASP A 85 -30.38 14.89 -21.98
C ASP A 85 -29.96 13.40 -21.96
N GLY A 86 -28.97 13.03 -21.15
CA GLY A 86 -28.44 11.67 -21.06
C GLY A 86 -27.42 11.31 -22.13
N SER A 87 -27.21 12.16 -23.13
CA SER A 87 -26.16 11.97 -24.13
C SER A 87 -24.77 12.16 -23.54
N SER A 88 -23.76 11.54 -24.13
CA SER A 88 -22.38 11.66 -23.69
C SER A 88 -21.48 11.98 -24.89
N GLN A 89 -20.70 13.05 -24.79
CA GLN A 89 -19.73 13.43 -25.84
C GLN A 89 -18.34 13.71 -25.21
N ALA A 90 -18.28 13.85 -23.92
CA ALA A 90 -17.04 14.08 -23.19
C ALA A 90 -16.68 12.88 -22.34
N ILE A 91 -15.40 12.60 -22.24
CA ILE A 91 -14.84 11.52 -21.41
C ILE A 91 -13.79 12.13 -20.49
N ILE A 92 -13.86 11.82 -19.20
CA ILE A 92 -12.79 12.09 -18.27
C ILE A 92 -11.93 10.85 -18.09
N PHE A 93 -10.63 11.03 -18.14
CA PHE A 93 -9.63 10.02 -17.79
C PHE A 93 -8.90 10.45 -16.53
N THR A 94 -8.69 9.52 -15.65
CA THR A 94 -7.77 9.63 -14.51
C THR A 94 -6.86 8.43 -14.50
N GLY A 95 -5.56 8.66 -14.26
CA GLY A 95 -4.62 7.55 -14.30
C GLY A 95 -3.29 7.88 -13.63
N MET A 96 -2.53 6.83 -13.39
CA MET A 96 -1.19 6.92 -12.82
C MET A 96 -0.24 6.05 -13.64
N PRO A 97 0.98 6.51 -13.95
CA PRO A 97 1.99 5.69 -14.62
C PRO A 97 2.21 4.38 -13.87
N SER A 98 2.26 3.27 -14.60
CA SER A 98 2.47 1.93 -14.01
C SER A 98 3.79 1.83 -13.24
N SER A 99 4.82 2.58 -13.68
CA SER A 99 6.10 2.70 -12.98
C SER A 99 5.95 3.25 -11.57
N ASP A 100 5.13 4.30 -11.41
CA ASP A 100 4.91 4.97 -10.12
C ASP A 100 4.14 4.09 -9.16
N VAL A 101 3.10 3.41 -9.66
CA VAL A 101 2.35 2.42 -8.88
C VAL A 101 3.26 1.30 -8.40
N LYS A 102 4.07 0.73 -9.30
CA LYS A 102 5.04 -0.34 -8.97
C LYS A 102 6.08 0.15 -7.95
N ALA A 103 6.56 1.39 -8.07
CA ALA A 103 7.52 1.98 -7.13
C ALA A 103 6.92 2.17 -5.72
N ILE A 104 5.69 2.68 -5.62
CA ILE A 104 4.96 2.83 -4.36
C ILE A 104 4.74 1.45 -3.71
N TYR A 105 4.30 0.47 -4.49
CA TYR A 105 4.07 -0.90 -4.02
C TYR A 105 5.36 -1.54 -3.50
N LYS A 106 6.46 -1.46 -4.25
CA LYS A 106 7.77 -1.98 -3.85
C LYS A 106 8.26 -1.35 -2.54
N LYS A 107 8.15 -0.02 -2.41
CA LYS A 107 8.52 0.69 -1.18
C LYS A 107 7.71 0.23 0.02
N ARG A 108 6.39 0.05 -0.14
CA ARG A 108 5.51 -0.46 0.92
C ARG A 108 5.87 -1.88 1.32
N LEU A 109 6.10 -2.77 0.35
CA LEU A 109 6.51 -4.16 0.61
C LEU A 109 7.78 -4.22 1.45
N VAL A 110 8.84 -3.50 1.03
CA VAL A 110 10.11 -3.48 1.75
C VAL A 110 9.92 -3.01 3.19
N ASN A 111 9.22 -1.89 3.39
CA ASN A 111 9.00 -1.35 4.74
C ASN A 111 8.20 -2.33 5.62
N THR A 112 7.15 -2.93 5.08
CA THR A 112 6.33 -3.92 5.82
C THR A 112 7.13 -5.15 6.18
N THR A 113 7.96 -5.67 5.25
CA THR A 113 8.80 -6.84 5.50
C THR A 113 9.84 -6.55 6.58
N VAL A 114 10.51 -5.41 6.53
CA VAL A 114 11.48 -5.01 7.58
C VAL A 114 10.80 -4.90 8.94
N PHE A 115 9.63 -4.28 9.00
CA PHE A 115 8.87 -4.15 10.24
C PHE A 115 8.45 -5.52 10.82
N MET A 116 8.00 -6.45 9.98
CA MET A 116 7.67 -7.82 10.38
C MET A 116 8.88 -8.57 10.94
N ILE A 117 10.05 -8.43 10.32
CA ILE A 117 11.30 -9.04 10.81
C ILE A 117 11.64 -8.51 12.21
N ILE A 118 11.56 -7.20 12.43
CA ILE A 118 11.85 -6.59 13.73
C ILE A 118 10.90 -7.14 14.82
N ILE A 119 9.60 -7.19 14.53
CA ILE A 119 8.61 -7.73 15.48
C ILE A 119 8.91 -9.20 15.81
N THR A 120 9.23 -10.00 14.79
CA THR A 120 9.55 -11.43 14.98
C THR A 120 10.78 -11.60 15.86
N LEU A 121 11.85 -10.83 15.62
CA LEU A 121 13.06 -10.87 16.45
C LEU A 121 12.79 -10.47 17.91
N MET A 122 11.99 -9.43 18.14
CA MET A 122 11.58 -9.03 19.47
C MET A 122 10.78 -10.13 20.19
N ALA A 123 9.84 -10.76 19.51
CA ALA A 123 9.05 -11.86 20.06
C ALA A 123 9.94 -13.06 20.41
N CYS A 124 10.87 -13.44 19.55
CA CYS A 124 11.84 -14.50 19.82
C CYS A 124 12.73 -14.18 21.04
N ALA A 125 13.20 -12.95 21.17
CA ALA A 125 14.00 -12.52 22.31
C ALA A 125 13.20 -12.61 23.62
N LEU A 126 11.95 -12.15 23.62
CA LEU A 126 11.06 -12.28 24.78
C LEU A 126 10.84 -13.73 25.18
N LEU A 127 10.56 -14.61 24.22
CA LEU A 127 10.39 -16.05 24.46
C LEU A 127 11.66 -16.66 25.05
N ALA A 128 12.84 -16.32 24.55
CA ALA A 128 14.11 -16.81 25.07
C ALA A 128 14.31 -16.40 26.54
N VAL A 129 13.95 -15.18 26.91
CA VAL A 129 14.01 -14.69 28.29
C VAL A 129 13.07 -15.52 29.20
N VAL A 130 11.80 -15.69 28.76
CA VAL A 130 10.80 -16.46 29.53
C VAL A 130 11.27 -17.92 29.75
N ILE A 131 11.73 -18.58 28.68
CA ILE A 131 12.24 -19.95 28.75
C ILE A 131 13.41 -20.03 29.72
N THR A 132 14.34 -19.07 29.66
CA THR A 132 15.50 -19.04 30.57
C THR A 132 15.07 -18.92 32.04
N PHE A 133 14.04 -18.10 32.33
CA PHE A 133 13.48 -17.95 33.65
C PHE A 133 12.85 -19.26 34.18
N ILE A 134 12.04 -19.91 33.32
CA ILE A 134 11.37 -21.18 33.65
C ILE A 134 12.41 -22.27 33.91
N VAL A 135 13.37 -22.44 33.00
CA VAL A 135 14.43 -23.46 33.15
C VAL A 135 15.22 -23.23 34.42
N LYS A 136 15.64 -22.01 34.76
CA LYS A 136 16.34 -21.68 35.99
C LYS A 136 15.52 -22.03 37.24
N ALA A 137 14.21 -21.76 37.22
CA ALA A 137 13.32 -22.10 38.35
C ALA A 137 13.23 -23.61 38.55
N ILE A 138 13.03 -24.38 37.46
CA ILE A 138 12.95 -25.85 37.50
C ILE A 138 14.28 -26.46 37.96
N THR A 139 15.41 -26.03 37.40
CA THR A 139 16.74 -26.55 37.79
C THR A 139 17.02 -26.32 39.30
N LYS A 140 16.58 -25.18 39.85
CA LYS A 140 16.74 -24.90 41.26
C LYS A 140 15.91 -25.84 42.14
N VAL A 141 14.67 -26.17 41.73
CA VAL A 141 13.82 -27.12 42.43
C VAL A 141 14.42 -28.52 42.40
N ILE A 142 14.92 -28.98 41.24
CA ILE A 142 15.58 -30.27 41.07
C ILE A 142 16.81 -30.36 41.96
N GLY A 143 17.64 -29.30 42.02
CA GLY A 143 18.82 -29.28 42.90
C GLY A 143 18.48 -29.42 44.38
N HIS A 144 17.38 -28.83 44.83
CA HIS A 144 16.91 -29.02 46.21
C HIS A 144 16.38 -30.43 46.46
N LEU A 145 15.75 -31.07 45.47
CA LEU A 145 15.29 -32.47 45.58
C LEU A 145 16.48 -33.46 45.68
N ASP A 146 17.54 -33.22 44.92
CA ASP A 146 18.77 -34.02 44.98
C ASP A 146 19.46 -33.92 46.35
N GLU A 147 19.51 -32.71 46.94
CA GLU A 147 20.04 -32.50 48.32
C GLU A 147 19.21 -33.26 49.37
N VAL A 148 17.89 -33.32 49.22
CA VAL A 148 17.01 -34.10 50.11
C VAL A 148 17.23 -35.60 49.90
N ALA A 149 17.39 -36.06 48.66
CA ALA A 149 17.65 -37.49 48.35
C ALA A 149 19.00 -37.96 48.92
N ASP A 150 20.01 -37.10 49.01
CA ASP A 150 21.31 -37.36 49.65
C ASP A 150 21.30 -37.31 51.17
N GLY A 151 20.11 -37.14 51.81
CA GLY A 151 19.96 -37.12 53.26
C GLY A 151 20.37 -35.81 53.97
N LYS A 152 20.62 -34.74 53.19
CA LYS A 152 20.93 -33.40 53.73
C LYS A 152 19.63 -32.64 53.97
N MET A 153 19.05 -32.77 55.17
CA MET A 153 17.77 -32.13 55.53
C MET A 153 17.89 -30.68 56.03
N ASP A 154 19.07 -30.07 55.97
CA ASP A 154 19.29 -28.70 56.47
C ASP A 154 19.37 -27.65 55.38
N PHE A 155 18.32 -27.58 54.55
CA PHE A 155 18.23 -26.54 53.52
C PHE A 155 17.26 -25.42 53.94
N LYS A 156 17.76 -24.20 53.96
CA LYS A 156 16.92 -22.99 54.13
C LYS A 156 16.20 -22.67 52.82
N ILE A 157 14.91 -22.89 52.77
CA ILE A 157 14.07 -22.39 51.66
C ILE A 157 14.18 -20.87 51.67
N SER A 158 14.64 -20.28 50.55
CA SER A 158 14.75 -18.84 50.43
C SER A 158 13.38 -18.18 50.62
N GLU A 159 13.28 -17.16 51.48
CA GLU A 159 12.05 -16.39 51.72
C GLU A 159 11.42 -15.85 50.45
N LYS A 160 12.21 -15.59 49.37
CA LYS A 160 11.74 -15.22 48.08
C LYS A 160 10.92 -16.30 47.36
N LEU A 161 11.10 -17.57 47.67
CA LEU A 161 10.32 -18.69 47.13
C LEU A 161 9.01 -18.87 47.90
N LEU A 162 8.98 -18.53 49.17
CA LEU A 162 7.78 -18.59 50.02
C LEU A 162 6.81 -17.44 49.75
N GLN A 163 7.26 -16.33 49.14
CA GLN A 163 6.44 -15.18 48.77
C GLN A 163 5.87 -15.22 47.32
N ARG A 164 6.19 -16.27 46.57
CA ARG A 164 5.63 -16.44 45.24
C ARG A 164 4.19 -16.95 45.34
N SER A 165 3.27 -16.24 44.71
CA SER A 165 1.83 -16.60 44.60
C SER A 165 1.50 -17.41 43.36
N ASP A 166 2.50 -17.83 42.58
CA ASP A 166 2.38 -18.67 41.42
C ASP A 166 2.61 -20.13 41.77
N GLU A 167 1.81 -21.02 41.26
CA GLU A 167 1.75 -22.46 41.55
C GLU A 167 2.99 -23.25 41.04
N ILE A 168 4.22 -22.83 41.38
CA ILE A 168 5.42 -23.63 41.10
C ILE A 168 6.20 -23.83 42.41
#